data_bb3a252f5c71caef3d1c3e22c95e6f3e
#
_entry.id   bb3a252f5c71caef3d1c3e22c95e6f3e
#
_cell.length_a   1.000
_cell.length_b   1.000
_cell.length_c   1.000
_cell.angle_alpha   90.00
_cell.angle_beta   90.00
_cell.angle_gamma   90.00
#
_symmetry.space_group_name_H-M   'P 1'
#
loop_
_entity.id
_entity.type
_entity.pdbx_description
1 polymer ?
#
loop_
_entity_poly.entity_id
_entity_poly.type
_entity_poly.pdbx_seq_one_letter_code
_entity_poly.pdbx_strand_id
1 'polypeptide(L)'
;FGRIFPAPAEGRDLNPMLQDVGLIFHPPLLYVGYVGFAVNFAMSLSALIYNQSARQIARSMRGWVLFSWLFLTIGIVLGAWWAYYELGWGGWWFWDPVENASLMPWLLGLALLHSLMATEKQGVFSYWTTLFSLLAFAFSVLGTFIVRSGALTSVHAFALDNTRGYVLLLIFFVLTVLAFGLFALRAGSSSESAVKFQFVSKSGGILLLNILLTIATVSTFLGTFYPMLFQAMNWGSISVGSPYF
;
A
#
# COMPACT_ATOMS: atom_id res chain seq x y z
N PHE A 1 21.76 10.24 17.14
CA PHE A 1 21.80 11.71 17.09
C PHE A 1 23.25 12.16 16.94
N GLY A 2 23.75 12.21 15.68
CA GLY A 2 25.06 12.78 15.37
C GLY A 2 25.03 14.30 15.54
N ARG A 3 26.07 14.86 16.14
CA ARG A 3 26.27 16.31 16.21
C ARG A 3 27.29 16.72 15.17
N ILE A 4 27.06 17.85 14.51
CA ILE A 4 28.01 18.47 13.58
C ILE A 4 28.92 19.38 14.36
N PHE A 5 30.22 19.24 14.20
CA PHE A 5 31.23 20.14 14.76
C PHE A 5 32.12 20.68 13.63
N PRO A 6 32.38 22.01 13.61
CA PRO A 6 31.76 23.03 14.45
C PRO A 6 30.26 23.16 14.18
N ALA A 7 29.51 23.60 15.19
CA ALA A 7 28.08 23.83 15.02
C ALA A 7 27.89 24.93 13.95
N PRO A 8 26.96 24.77 12.98
CA PRO A 8 26.70 25.83 12.01
C PRO A 8 26.18 27.09 12.73
N ALA A 9 26.56 28.26 12.23
CA ALA A 9 26.13 29.52 12.82
C ALA A 9 24.61 29.73 12.74
N GLU A 10 24.00 29.19 11.66
CA GLU A 10 22.56 29.22 11.45
C GLU A 10 22.08 27.85 10.98
N GLY A 11 20.84 27.50 11.30
CA GLY A 11 20.15 26.31 10.77
C GLY A 11 19.79 26.52 9.30
N ARG A 12 19.41 25.43 8.63
CA ARG A 12 18.75 25.49 7.31
C ARG A 12 17.25 25.62 7.52
N ASP A 13 16.65 26.61 6.88
CA ASP A 13 15.21 26.75 6.83
C ASP A 13 14.57 25.55 6.10
N LEU A 14 13.30 25.30 6.41
CA LEU A 14 12.49 24.35 5.69
C LEU A 14 12.32 24.79 4.23
N ASN A 15 12.40 23.84 3.30
CA ASN A 15 12.12 24.12 1.88
C ASN A 15 10.78 24.88 1.74
N PRO A 16 10.72 26.00 1.02
CA PRO A 16 9.49 26.79 0.85
C PRO A 16 8.27 25.98 0.43
N MET A 17 8.42 24.99 -0.44
CA MET A 17 7.34 24.07 -0.84
C MET A 17 6.77 23.25 0.31
N LEU A 18 7.53 23.09 1.40
CA LEU A 18 7.09 22.36 2.59
C LEU A 18 6.50 23.28 3.67
N GLN A 19 6.56 24.60 3.48
CA GLN A 19 6.00 25.61 4.40
C GLN A 19 4.50 25.82 4.11
N ASP A 20 3.74 24.74 4.09
CA ASP A 20 2.33 24.71 3.72
C ASP A 20 1.51 23.87 4.70
N VAL A 21 0.22 24.18 4.81
CA VAL A 21 -0.75 23.43 5.62
C VAL A 21 -0.86 21.98 5.18
N GLY A 22 -0.65 21.70 3.89
CA GLY A 22 -0.61 20.35 3.34
C GLY A 22 0.41 19.45 4.03
N LEU A 23 1.59 19.97 4.38
CA LEU A 23 2.60 19.23 5.12
C LEU A 23 2.14 18.80 6.52
N ILE A 24 1.25 19.56 7.15
CA ILE A 24 0.76 19.27 8.50
C ILE A 24 -0.20 18.10 8.48
N PHE A 25 -1.09 18.01 7.49
CA PHE A 25 -2.19 17.06 7.48
C PHE A 25 -1.98 15.86 6.56
N HIS A 26 -1.44 16.05 5.35
CA HIS A 26 -1.31 14.98 4.36
C HIS A 26 -0.45 13.80 4.85
N PRO A 27 0.81 13.96 5.32
CA PRO A 27 1.62 12.84 5.74
C PRO A 27 1.05 12.07 6.94
N PRO A 28 0.56 12.71 8.03
CA PRO A 28 -0.06 11.99 9.13
C PRO A 28 -1.26 11.15 8.73
N LEU A 29 -2.11 11.65 7.82
CA LEU A 29 -3.28 10.92 7.34
C LEU A 29 -2.88 9.69 6.51
N LEU A 30 -1.86 9.80 5.66
CA LEU A 30 -1.28 8.65 4.95
C LEU A 30 -0.76 7.60 5.93
N TYR A 31 -0.01 8.02 6.96
CA TYR A 31 0.54 7.10 7.95
C TYR A 31 -0.54 6.39 8.76
N VAL A 32 -1.60 7.08 9.15
CA VAL A 32 -2.74 6.46 9.82
C VAL A 32 -3.37 5.38 8.93
N GLY A 33 -3.52 5.65 7.63
CA GLY A 33 -4.00 4.67 6.66
C GLY A 33 -3.07 3.45 6.55
N TYR A 34 -1.77 3.68 6.39
CA TYR A 34 -0.76 2.61 6.28
C TYR A 34 -0.71 1.73 7.52
N VAL A 35 -0.56 2.35 8.70
CA VAL A 35 -0.47 1.63 9.98
C VAL A 35 -1.78 0.91 10.29
N GLY A 36 -2.91 1.48 9.91
CA GLY A 36 -4.21 0.84 10.09
C GLY A 36 -4.32 -0.52 9.39
N PHE A 37 -3.66 -0.73 8.25
CA PHE A 37 -3.60 -2.04 7.60
C PHE A 37 -2.82 -3.10 8.38
N ALA A 38 -1.95 -2.73 9.33
CA ALA A 38 -1.28 -3.68 10.20
C ALA A 38 -2.26 -4.47 11.07
N VAL A 39 -3.35 -3.84 11.51
CA VAL A 39 -4.40 -4.50 12.29
C VAL A 39 -5.05 -5.62 11.47
N ASN A 40 -5.40 -5.31 10.22
CA ASN A 40 -6.03 -6.27 9.32
C ASN A 40 -5.09 -7.43 8.97
N PHE A 41 -3.82 -7.14 8.74
CA PHE A 41 -2.76 -8.12 8.54
C PHE A 41 -2.63 -9.06 9.75
N ALA A 42 -2.54 -8.53 10.96
CA ALA A 42 -2.43 -9.32 12.19
C ALA A 42 -3.67 -10.19 12.41
N MET A 43 -4.87 -9.66 12.15
CA MET A 43 -6.13 -10.41 12.25
C MET A 43 -6.18 -11.56 11.23
N SER A 44 -5.71 -11.34 10.00
CA SER A 44 -5.63 -12.38 8.98
C SER A 44 -4.63 -13.48 9.35
N LEU A 45 -3.46 -13.12 9.89
CA LEU A 45 -2.48 -14.10 10.39
C LEU A 45 -3.05 -14.89 11.56
N SER A 46 -3.71 -14.23 12.51
CA SER A 46 -4.39 -14.88 13.62
C SER A 46 -5.44 -15.89 13.14
N ALA A 47 -6.23 -15.50 12.14
CA ALA A 47 -7.23 -16.40 11.54
C ALA A 47 -6.60 -17.65 10.92
N LEU A 48 -5.47 -17.49 10.22
CA LEU A 48 -4.73 -18.60 9.62
C LEU A 48 -4.10 -19.51 10.68
N ILE A 49 -3.52 -18.94 11.75
CA ILE A 49 -2.87 -19.70 12.83
C ILE A 49 -3.89 -20.52 13.60
N TYR A 50 -5.01 -19.91 13.99
CA TYR A 50 -6.01 -20.52 14.87
C TYR A 50 -7.18 -21.15 14.12
N ASN A 51 -7.13 -21.19 12.78
CA ASN A 51 -8.19 -21.73 11.89
C ASN A 51 -9.58 -21.16 12.23
N GLN A 52 -9.65 -19.84 12.35
CA GLN A 52 -10.88 -19.15 12.73
C GLN A 52 -11.86 -19.05 11.56
N SER A 53 -13.14 -18.91 11.88
CA SER A 53 -14.19 -18.72 10.85
C SER A 53 -13.96 -17.46 10.03
N ALA A 54 -13.86 -17.59 8.70
CA ALA A 54 -13.65 -16.48 7.77
C ALA A 54 -14.75 -15.41 7.91
N ARG A 55 -16.01 -15.78 8.14
CA ARG A 55 -17.13 -14.84 8.33
C ARG A 55 -16.98 -14.02 9.61
N GLN A 56 -16.51 -14.65 10.69
CA GLN A 56 -16.33 -14.01 11.98
C GLN A 56 -15.22 -12.97 11.91
N ILE A 57 -14.08 -13.36 11.33
CA ILE A 57 -12.94 -12.48 11.12
C ILE A 57 -13.29 -11.34 10.17
N ALA A 58 -13.98 -11.61 9.07
CA ALA A 58 -14.41 -10.59 8.12
C ALA A 58 -15.26 -9.50 8.80
N ARG A 59 -16.20 -9.89 9.66
CA ARG A 59 -17.01 -8.93 10.42
C ARG A 59 -16.16 -8.04 11.34
N SER A 60 -15.21 -8.63 12.04
CA SER A 60 -14.32 -7.90 12.95
C SER A 60 -13.35 -6.96 12.22
N MET A 61 -12.88 -7.37 11.04
CA MET A 61 -11.95 -6.58 10.23
C MET A 61 -12.61 -5.37 9.56
N ARG A 62 -13.91 -5.45 9.25
CA ARG A 62 -14.59 -4.45 8.40
C ARG A 62 -14.40 -3.01 8.86
N GLY A 63 -14.55 -2.74 10.14
CA GLY A 63 -14.35 -1.40 10.70
C GLY A 63 -12.93 -0.89 10.53
N TRP A 64 -11.95 -1.76 10.76
CA TRP A 64 -10.53 -1.43 10.64
C TRP A 64 -10.09 -1.20 9.18
N VAL A 65 -10.57 -2.03 8.25
CA VAL A 65 -10.29 -1.85 6.81
C VAL A 65 -10.89 -0.54 6.32
N LEU A 66 -12.15 -0.24 6.68
CA LEU A 66 -12.81 0.99 6.30
C LEU A 66 -12.08 2.21 6.87
N PHE A 67 -11.68 2.17 8.15
CA PHE A 67 -10.89 3.21 8.79
C PHE A 67 -9.58 3.45 8.04
N SER A 68 -8.78 2.40 7.82
CA SER A 68 -7.49 2.50 7.14
C SER A 68 -7.64 3.06 5.73
N TRP A 69 -8.59 2.53 4.96
CA TRP A 69 -8.84 2.96 3.59
C TRP A 69 -9.34 4.40 3.51
N LEU A 70 -10.21 4.83 4.44
CA LEU A 70 -10.71 6.21 4.51
C LEU A 70 -9.57 7.21 4.77
N PHE A 71 -8.73 6.94 5.78
CA PHE A 71 -7.61 7.82 6.09
C PHE A 71 -6.60 7.88 4.95
N LEU A 72 -6.33 6.75 4.31
CA LEU A 72 -5.46 6.71 3.13
C LEU A 72 -6.07 7.50 1.97
N THR A 73 -7.39 7.38 1.74
CA THR A 73 -8.10 8.15 0.72
C THR A 73 -8.00 9.65 0.96
N ILE A 74 -8.28 10.10 2.18
CA ILE A 74 -8.20 11.52 2.54
C ILE A 74 -6.75 12.00 2.38
N GLY A 75 -5.77 11.21 2.83
CA GLY A 75 -4.36 11.53 2.66
C GLY A 75 -3.97 11.71 1.20
N ILE A 76 -4.34 10.77 0.32
CA ILE A 76 -4.06 10.83 -1.13
C ILE A 76 -4.71 12.08 -1.75
N VAL A 77 -6.00 12.33 -1.46
CA VAL A 77 -6.72 13.48 -2.02
C VAL A 77 -6.12 14.80 -1.58
N LEU A 78 -5.75 14.93 -0.30
CA LEU A 78 -5.08 16.14 0.19
C LEU A 78 -3.70 16.34 -0.44
N GLY A 79 -2.93 15.27 -0.65
CA GLY A 79 -1.65 15.33 -1.35
C GLY A 79 -1.80 15.75 -2.80
N ALA A 80 -2.77 15.18 -3.51
CA ALA A 80 -3.09 15.55 -4.89
C ALA A 80 -3.51 17.04 -4.98
N TRP A 81 -4.32 17.50 -4.05
CA TRP A 81 -4.71 18.91 -3.98
C TRP A 81 -3.52 19.82 -3.67
N TRP A 82 -2.66 19.46 -2.72
CA TRP A 82 -1.43 20.18 -2.41
C TRP A 82 -0.49 20.27 -3.61
N ALA A 83 -0.26 19.15 -4.30
CA ALA A 83 0.53 19.12 -5.53
C ALA A 83 -0.02 20.07 -6.60
N TYR A 84 -1.34 20.16 -6.75
CA TYR A 84 -2.00 20.98 -7.75
C TYR A 84 -1.73 22.48 -7.57
N TYR A 85 -1.84 23.02 -6.35
CA TYR A 85 -1.67 24.47 -6.15
C TYR A 85 -0.23 24.87 -5.83
N GLU A 86 0.59 23.96 -5.24
CA GLU A 86 1.93 24.30 -4.80
C GLU A 86 3.00 24.05 -5.87
N LEU A 87 2.92 22.92 -6.58
CA LEU A 87 3.96 22.56 -7.54
C LEU A 87 3.85 23.29 -8.87
N GLY A 88 2.67 23.81 -9.24
CA GLY A 88 2.47 24.56 -10.47
C GLY A 88 2.61 23.72 -11.76
N TRP A 89 2.60 22.40 -11.66
CA TRP A 89 2.75 21.49 -12.80
C TRP A 89 1.45 21.29 -13.59
N GLY A 90 0.35 21.88 -13.16
CA GLY A 90 -0.94 21.84 -13.85
C GLY A 90 -1.70 20.52 -13.71
N GLY A 91 -1.37 19.69 -12.75
CA GLY A 91 -2.00 18.40 -12.53
C GLY A 91 -2.17 18.03 -11.06
N TRP A 92 -2.97 17.00 -10.82
CA TRP A 92 -3.26 16.46 -9.48
C TRP A 92 -2.49 15.20 -9.18
N TRP A 93 -1.90 14.53 -10.19
CA TRP A 93 -1.22 13.25 -10.08
C TRP A 93 -0.17 13.12 -11.17
N PHE A 94 1.03 12.70 -10.81
CA PHE A 94 2.20 12.69 -11.70
C PHE A 94 2.83 11.31 -11.87
N TRP A 95 2.23 10.29 -11.29
CA TRP A 95 2.76 8.92 -11.28
C TRP A 95 4.17 8.82 -10.68
N ASP A 96 4.48 9.71 -9.75
CA ASP A 96 5.70 9.67 -8.98
C ASP A 96 5.77 8.36 -8.17
N PRO A 97 6.96 7.75 -7.98
CA PRO A 97 7.09 6.50 -7.22
C PRO A 97 6.46 6.52 -5.83
N VAL A 98 6.47 7.66 -5.14
CA VAL A 98 5.86 7.80 -3.81
C VAL A 98 4.34 7.94 -3.88
N GLU A 99 3.82 8.61 -4.91
CA GLU A 99 2.37 8.63 -5.19
C GLU A 99 1.89 7.20 -5.46
N ASN A 100 2.57 6.50 -6.37
CA ASN A 100 2.26 5.10 -6.70
C ASN A 100 2.36 4.18 -5.47
N ALA A 101 3.31 4.44 -4.55
CA ALA A 101 3.44 3.70 -3.29
C ALA A 101 2.20 3.82 -2.41
N SER A 102 1.49 4.95 -2.46
CA SER A 102 0.23 5.14 -1.74
C SER A 102 -0.97 4.55 -2.48
N LEU A 103 -0.95 4.57 -3.79
CA LEU A 103 -2.03 4.06 -4.65
C LEU A 103 -2.15 2.53 -4.54
N MET A 104 -1.04 1.79 -4.49
CA MET A 104 -1.06 0.32 -4.44
C MET A 104 -1.83 -0.23 -3.23
N PRO A 105 -1.53 0.13 -1.97
CA PRO A 105 -2.32 -0.33 -0.82
C PRO A 105 -3.75 0.24 -0.82
N TRP A 106 -4.01 1.38 -1.46
CA TRP A 106 -5.35 1.92 -1.62
C TRP A 106 -6.22 1.05 -2.54
N LEU A 107 -5.69 0.62 -3.70
CA LEU A 107 -6.36 -0.31 -4.64
C LEU A 107 -6.64 -1.66 -3.96
N LEU A 108 -5.66 -2.21 -3.25
CA LEU A 108 -5.79 -3.46 -2.51
C LEU A 108 -6.77 -3.33 -1.34
N GLY A 109 -6.80 -2.21 -0.66
CA GLY A 109 -7.77 -1.89 0.40
C GLY A 109 -9.20 -1.84 -0.13
N LEU A 110 -9.40 -1.29 -1.33
CA LEU A 110 -10.71 -1.26 -1.99
C LEU A 110 -11.17 -2.69 -2.36
N ALA A 111 -10.28 -3.50 -2.94
CA ALA A 111 -10.55 -4.91 -3.23
C ALA A 111 -10.86 -5.70 -1.95
N LEU A 112 -10.08 -5.44 -0.89
CA LEU A 112 -10.30 -6.04 0.43
C LEU A 112 -11.68 -5.71 1.01
N LEU A 113 -12.13 -4.45 0.96
CA LEU A 113 -13.44 -4.03 1.44
C LEU A 113 -14.58 -4.81 0.77
N HIS A 114 -14.51 -4.97 -0.55
CA HIS A 114 -15.54 -5.67 -1.30
C HIS A 114 -15.52 -7.19 -1.05
N SER A 115 -14.33 -7.79 -1.05
CA SER A 115 -14.16 -9.22 -0.74
C SER A 115 -14.62 -9.54 0.67
N LEU A 116 -14.28 -8.69 1.63
CA LEU A 116 -14.62 -8.81 3.03
C LEU A 116 -16.14 -8.78 3.26
N MET A 117 -16.87 -7.88 2.57
CA MET A 117 -18.33 -7.84 2.61
C MET A 117 -18.97 -9.11 2.04
N ALA A 118 -18.39 -9.66 0.98
CA ALA A 118 -18.88 -10.92 0.42
C ALA A 118 -18.56 -12.11 1.33
N THR A 119 -17.38 -12.13 1.95
CA THR A 119 -16.99 -13.15 2.92
C THR A 119 -17.90 -13.11 4.14
N GLU A 120 -18.19 -11.93 4.70
CA GLU A 120 -19.08 -11.78 5.86
C GLU A 120 -20.50 -12.25 5.55
N LYS A 121 -21.08 -11.83 4.41
CA LYS A 121 -22.49 -12.07 4.11
C LYS A 121 -22.76 -13.43 3.48
N GLN A 122 -21.89 -13.88 2.59
CA GLN A 122 -22.11 -15.04 1.74
C GLN A 122 -21.14 -16.20 2.04
N GLY A 123 -20.03 -15.96 2.73
CA GLY A 123 -18.97 -16.94 2.99
C GLY A 123 -18.12 -17.27 1.76
N VAL A 124 -18.10 -16.38 0.76
CA VAL A 124 -17.29 -16.51 -0.45
C VAL A 124 -16.10 -15.54 -0.40
N PHE A 125 -15.05 -15.80 -1.17
CA PHE A 125 -13.85 -14.96 -1.28
C PHE A 125 -13.00 -14.86 0.00
N SER A 126 -13.02 -15.86 0.87
CA SER A 126 -12.16 -15.90 2.06
C SER A 126 -10.67 -15.84 1.70
N TYR A 127 -10.27 -16.52 0.62
CA TYR A 127 -8.90 -16.44 0.09
C TYR A 127 -8.53 -15.04 -0.38
N TRP A 128 -9.40 -14.38 -1.13
CA TRP A 128 -9.19 -13.02 -1.61
C TRP A 128 -9.10 -12.03 -0.43
N THR A 129 -9.99 -12.19 0.56
CA THR A 129 -9.99 -11.36 1.77
C THR A 129 -8.67 -11.47 2.51
N THR A 130 -8.19 -12.69 2.75
CA THR A 130 -6.90 -12.92 3.41
C THR A 130 -5.75 -12.39 2.55
N LEU A 131 -5.71 -12.73 1.26
CA LEU A 131 -4.66 -12.31 0.33
C LEU A 131 -4.54 -10.78 0.27
N PHE A 132 -5.65 -10.07 0.07
CA PHE A 132 -5.63 -8.62 0.00
C PHE A 132 -5.27 -7.96 1.33
N SER A 133 -5.65 -8.55 2.45
CA SER A 133 -5.24 -8.07 3.77
C SER A 133 -3.72 -8.16 3.96
N LEU A 134 -3.11 -9.28 3.56
CA LEU A 134 -1.66 -9.46 3.61
C LEU A 134 -0.94 -8.51 2.66
N LEU A 135 -1.43 -8.38 1.42
CA LEU A 135 -0.85 -7.51 0.41
C LEU A 135 -0.98 -6.02 0.77
N ALA A 136 -2.13 -5.55 1.26
CA ALA A 136 -2.32 -4.14 1.57
C ALA A 136 -1.30 -3.64 2.60
N PHE A 137 -1.03 -4.43 3.64
CA PHE A 137 0.00 -4.08 4.62
C PHE A 137 1.42 -4.25 4.06
N ALA A 138 1.70 -5.33 3.33
CA ALA A 138 3.01 -5.52 2.69
C ALA A 138 3.37 -4.34 1.78
N PHE A 139 2.43 -3.86 0.96
CA PHE A 139 2.65 -2.70 0.11
C PHE A 139 2.76 -1.38 0.91
N SER A 140 2.11 -1.27 2.07
CA SER A 140 2.31 -0.12 2.97
C SER A 140 3.74 -0.06 3.51
N VAL A 141 4.32 -1.20 3.91
CA VAL A 141 5.73 -1.30 4.34
C VAL A 141 6.67 -1.04 3.17
N LEU A 142 6.39 -1.60 1.99
CA LEU A 142 7.16 -1.35 0.77
C LEU A 142 7.12 0.14 0.37
N GLY A 143 5.97 0.79 0.49
CA GLY A 143 5.84 2.23 0.27
C GLY A 143 6.73 3.05 1.23
N THR A 144 6.76 2.68 2.50
CA THR A 144 7.65 3.31 3.49
C THR A 144 9.13 3.12 3.13
N PHE A 145 9.50 1.95 2.60
CA PHE A 145 10.84 1.71 2.03
C PHE A 145 11.14 2.65 0.87
N ILE A 146 10.23 2.81 -0.10
CA ILE A 146 10.42 3.69 -1.27
C ILE A 146 10.71 5.12 -0.80
N VAL A 147 9.88 5.65 0.10
CA VAL A 147 10.02 7.02 0.64
C VAL A 147 11.35 7.22 1.35
N ARG A 148 11.84 6.20 2.06
CA ARG A 148 12.99 6.35 2.97
C ARG A 148 14.33 5.98 2.35
N SER A 149 14.35 5.04 1.42
CA SER A 149 15.59 4.45 0.90
C SER A 149 16.36 5.34 -0.08
N GLY A 150 15.66 6.22 -0.80
CA GLY A 150 16.25 6.93 -1.95
C GLY A 150 16.55 6.01 -3.14
N ALA A 151 16.03 4.78 -3.15
CA ALA A 151 16.25 3.83 -4.23
C ALA A 151 15.59 4.26 -5.55
N LEU A 152 14.56 5.09 -5.46
CA LEU A 152 13.85 5.68 -6.59
C LEU A 152 13.90 7.21 -6.50
N THR A 153 14.09 7.87 -7.63
CA THR A 153 14.03 9.34 -7.71
C THR A 153 12.57 9.79 -7.56
N SER A 154 12.32 10.63 -6.57
CA SER A 154 11.00 11.17 -6.27
C SER A 154 11.09 12.58 -5.75
N VAL A 155 10.13 13.41 -6.11
CA VAL A 155 9.97 14.77 -5.55
C VAL A 155 9.55 14.75 -4.08
N HIS A 156 9.08 13.61 -3.57
CA HIS A 156 8.68 13.40 -2.18
C HIS A 156 9.81 12.85 -1.29
N ALA A 157 11.02 12.73 -1.81
CA ALA A 157 12.16 12.14 -1.09
C ALA A 157 12.91 13.19 -0.25
N PHE A 158 12.27 13.75 0.79
CA PHE A 158 12.83 14.82 1.61
C PHE A 158 13.78 14.36 2.73
N ALA A 159 13.70 13.11 3.15
CA ALA A 159 14.42 12.61 4.32
C ALA A 159 15.02 11.23 4.04
N LEU A 160 15.95 11.18 3.08
CA LEU A 160 16.62 9.96 2.67
C LEU A 160 17.53 9.42 3.78
N ASP A 161 17.43 8.12 4.02
CA ASP A 161 18.28 7.38 4.95
C ASP A 161 18.39 5.93 4.46
N ASN A 162 19.43 5.66 3.71
CA ASN A 162 19.64 4.36 3.08
C ASN A 162 19.75 3.24 4.12
N THR A 163 20.37 3.48 5.28
CA THR A 163 20.51 2.47 6.33
C THR A 163 19.16 2.03 6.87
N ARG A 164 18.28 2.98 7.19
CA ARG A 164 16.91 2.69 7.63
C ARG A 164 16.08 2.11 6.49
N GLY A 165 16.33 2.53 5.24
CA GLY A 165 15.73 1.94 4.06
C GLY A 165 15.99 0.43 3.97
N TYR A 166 17.23 -0.01 4.10
CA TYR A 166 17.56 -1.44 4.09
C TYR A 166 16.90 -2.22 5.24
N VAL A 167 16.81 -1.63 6.44
CA VAL A 167 16.10 -2.26 7.57
C VAL A 167 14.61 -2.45 7.23
N LEU A 168 13.97 -1.45 6.62
CA LEU A 168 12.57 -1.56 6.18
C LEU A 168 12.39 -2.63 5.09
N LEU A 169 13.33 -2.73 4.16
CA LEU A 169 13.31 -3.76 3.13
C LEU A 169 13.44 -5.16 3.74
N LEU A 170 14.32 -5.34 4.72
CA LEU A 170 14.45 -6.60 5.46
C LEU A 170 13.15 -6.95 6.20
N ILE A 171 12.56 -5.99 6.90
CA ILE A 171 11.27 -6.17 7.59
C ILE A 171 10.19 -6.56 6.59
N PHE A 172 10.09 -5.86 5.46
CA PHE A 172 9.16 -6.19 4.38
C PHE A 172 9.34 -7.62 3.90
N PHE A 173 10.58 -8.03 3.61
CA PHE A 173 10.87 -9.37 3.12
C PHE A 173 10.49 -10.45 4.13
N VAL A 174 10.93 -10.30 5.40
CA VAL A 174 10.63 -11.28 6.46
C VAL A 174 9.13 -11.40 6.69
N LEU A 175 8.42 -10.28 6.84
CA LEU A 175 6.97 -10.28 7.06
C LEU A 175 6.24 -10.92 5.87
N THR A 176 6.63 -10.58 4.65
CA THR A 176 5.99 -11.09 3.44
C THR A 176 6.21 -12.59 3.30
N VAL A 177 7.45 -13.07 3.44
CA VAL A 177 7.77 -14.51 3.34
C VAL A 177 7.02 -15.33 4.39
N LEU A 178 7.03 -14.87 5.66
CA LEU A 178 6.32 -15.57 6.72
C LEU A 178 4.81 -15.57 6.52
N ALA A 179 4.24 -14.43 6.15
CA ALA A 179 2.79 -14.28 5.95
C ALA A 179 2.29 -15.12 4.76
N PHE A 180 2.97 -15.05 3.61
CA PHE A 180 2.59 -15.82 2.43
C PHE A 180 2.93 -17.29 2.57
N GLY A 181 4.01 -17.64 3.28
CA GLY A 181 4.31 -19.03 3.64
C GLY A 181 3.18 -19.64 4.50
N LEU A 182 2.74 -18.92 5.52
CA LEU A 182 1.60 -19.35 6.34
C LEU A 182 0.30 -19.43 5.53
N PHE A 183 0.05 -18.46 4.67
CA PHE A 183 -1.10 -18.45 3.78
C PHE A 183 -1.09 -19.67 2.85
N ALA A 184 0.02 -19.98 2.19
CA ALA A 184 0.16 -21.14 1.32
C ALA A 184 -0.08 -22.47 2.05
N LEU A 185 0.39 -22.57 3.30
CA LEU A 185 0.24 -23.80 4.11
C LEU A 185 -1.17 -23.98 4.69
N ARG A 186 -1.90 -22.89 4.95
CA ARG A 186 -3.15 -22.93 5.74
C ARG A 186 -4.40 -22.52 4.96
N ALA A 187 -4.27 -21.79 3.85
CA ALA A 187 -5.42 -21.32 3.11
C ALA A 187 -6.31 -22.48 2.57
N GLY A 188 -5.73 -23.61 2.21
CA GLY A 188 -6.47 -24.80 1.73
C GLY A 188 -7.34 -25.51 2.78
N SER A 189 -7.18 -25.20 4.08
CA SER A 189 -7.97 -25.80 5.15
C SER A 189 -9.32 -25.14 5.39
N SER A 190 -9.54 -23.95 4.82
CA SER A 190 -10.82 -23.23 4.94
C SER A 190 -11.82 -23.79 3.93
N SER A 191 -12.85 -24.51 4.40
CA SER A 191 -13.93 -24.97 3.52
C SER A 191 -14.77 -23.78 3.05
N GLU A 192 -14.46 -23.25 1.87
CA GLU A 192 -15.41 -22.36 1.20
C GLU A 192 -16.66 -23.15 0.79
N SER A 193 -17.83 -22.59 1.06
CA SER A 193 -19.07 -23.15 0.55
C SER A 193 -18.97 -23.21 -0.97
N ALA A 194 -19.24 -24.37 -1.58
CA ALA A 194 -19.29 -24.51 -3.03
C ALA A 194 -20.48 -23.70 -3.57
N VAL A 195 -20.28 -22.41 -3.74
CA VAL A 195 -21.27 -21.52 -4.33
C VAL A 195 -21.20 -21.67 -5.85
N LYS A 196 -22.31 -22.02 -6.48
CA LYS A 196 -22.42 -22.01 -7.94
C LYS A 196 -22.21 -20.59 -8.43
N PHE A 197 -21.10 -20.34 -9.08
CA PHE A 197 -20.73 -19.04 -9.59
C PHE A 197 -21.59 -18.71 -10.83
N GLN A 198 -22.36 -17.62 -10.76
CA GLN A 198 -23.02 -17.05 -11.94
C GLN A 198 -22.27 -15.79 -12.33
N PHE A 199 -21.88 -15.67 -13.60
CA PHE A 199 -21.15 -14.50 -14.10
C PHE A 199 -21.93 -13.19 -13.89
N VAL A 200 -23.25 -13.21 -14.13
CA VAL A 200 -24.13 -12.05 -13.90
C VAL A 200 -24.73 -12.15 -12.50
N SER A 201 -23.93 -11.81 -11.49
CA SER A 201 -24.32 -11.80 -10.08
C SER A 201 -23.47 -10.79 -9.30
N LYS A 202 -23.90 -10.46 -8.07
CA LYS A 202 -23.10 -9.61 -7.17
C LYS A 202 -21.71 -10.21 -6.92
N SER A 203 -21.61 -11.50 -6.73
CA SER A 203 -20.33 -12.20 -6.54
C SER A 203 -19.47 -12.17 -7.81
N GLY A 204 -20.08 -12.34 -8.99
CA GLY A 204 -19.40 -12.17 -10.28
C GLY A 204 -18.82 -10.77 -10.47
N GLY A 205 -19.60 -9.74 -10.13
CA GLY A 205 -19.14 -8.36 -10.16
C GLY A 205 -17.97 -8.09 -9.19
N ILE A 206 -18.02 -8.65 -7.97
CA ILE A 206 -16.92 -8.52 -7.00
C ILE A 206 -15.67 -9.25 -7.49
N LEU A 207 -15.81 -10.43 -8.10
CA LEU A 207 -14.66 -11.15 -8.68
C LEU A 207 -14.01 -10.33 -9.79
N LEU A 208 -14.79 -9.77 -10.69
CA LEU A 208 -14.30 -8.91 -11.77
C LEU A 208 -13.58 -7.68 -11.18
N LEU A 209 -14.17 -7.02 -10.19
CA LEU A 209 -13.55 -5.91 -9.49
C LEU A 209 -12.20 -6.30 -8.87
N ASN A 210 -12.14 -7.44 -8.17
CA ASN A 210 -10.90 -7.95 -7.58
C ASN A 210 -9.81 -8.18 -8.63
N ILE A 211 -10.17 -8.76 -9.76
CA ILE A 211 -9.23 -9.00 -10.87
C ILE A 211 -8.73 -7.66 -11.44
N LEU A 212 -9.63 -6.72 -11.73
CA LEU A 212 -9.26 -5.42 -12.28
C LEU A 212 -8.37 -4.62 -11.33
N LEU A 213 -8.70 -4.57 -10.03
CA LEU A 213 -7.89 -3.88 -9.03
C LEU A 213 -6.52 -4.56 -8.82
N THR A 214 -6.46 -5.89 -8.93
CA THR A 214 -5.19 -6.62 -8.89
C THR A 214 -4.34 -6.28 -10.11
N ILE A 215 -4.92 -6.28 -11.31
CA ILE A 215 -4.21 -5.89 -12.54
C ILE A 215 -3.68 -4.44 -12.42
N ALA A 216 -4.51 -3.51 -11.98
CA ALA A 216 -4.11 -2.13 -11.76
C ALA A 216 -2.95 -2.02 -10.75
N THR A 217 -3.03 -2.76 -9.64
CA THR A 217 -1.95 -2.78 -8.63
C THR A 217 -0.66 -3.36 -9.20
N VAL A 218 -0.73 -4.48 -9.92
CA VAL A 218 0.45 -5.12 -10.54
C VAL A 218 1.05 -4.23 -11.62
N SER A 219 0.22 -3.58 -12.45
CA SER A 219 0.69 -2.62 -13.45
C SER A 219 1.42 -1.45 -12.80
N THR A 220 0.81 -0.84 -11.78
CA THR A 220 1.45 0.25 -11.01
C THR A 220 2.77 -0.20 -10.36
N PHE A 221 2.79 -1.38 -9.77
CA PHE A 221 4.01 -1.95 -9.18
C PHE A 221 5.12 -2.14 -10.22
N LEU A 222 4.82 -2.77 -11.33
CA LEU A 222 5.80 -3.02 -12.40
C LEU A 222 6.34 -1.71 -12.96
N GLY A 223 5.48 -0.73 -13.30
CA GLY A 223 5.91 0.56 -13.81
C GLY A 223 6.78 1.33 -12.82
N THR A 224 6.46 1.25 -11.52
CA THR A 224 7.21 1.94 -10.46
C THR A 224 8.58 1.33 -10.23
N PHE A 225 8.70 0.00 -10.22
CA PHE A 225 9.95 -0.70 -9.92
C PHE A 225 10.80 -1.04 -11.14
N TYR A 226 10.25 -0.95 -12.35
CA TYR A 226 10.96 -1.26 -13.58
C TYR A 226 12.26 -0.47 -13.76
N PRO A 227 12.30 0.87 -13.51
CA PRO A 227 13.54 1.63 -13.59
C PRO A 227 14.63 1.13 -12.64
N MET A 228 14.26 0.76 -11.42
CA MET A 228 15.20 0.23 -10.42
C MET A 228 15.78 -1.13 -10.85
N LEU A 229 14.94 -2.02 -11.37
CA LEU A 229 15.38 -3.32 -11.88
C LEU A 229 16.32 -3.16 -13.07
N PHE A 230 16.00 -2.23 -13.98
CA PHE A 230 16.80 -1.95 -15.16
C PHE A 230 18.20 -1.45 -14.80
N GLN A 231 18.30 -0.54 -13.81
CA GLN A 231 19.56 -0.06 -13.27
C GLN A 231 20.35 -1.16 -12.55
N ALA A 232 19.66 -1.99 -11.73
CA ALA A 232 20.30 -3.08 -10.99
C ALA A 232 20.93 -4.14 -11.92
N MET A 233 20.36 -4.32 -13.11
CA MET A 233 20.88 -5.24 -14.13
C MET A 233 21.94 -4.59 -15.03
N ASN A 234 22.34 -3.36 -14.77
CA ASN A 234 23.29 -2.57 -15.60
C ASN A 234 22.85 -2.40 -17.07
N TRP A 235 21.53 -2.38 -17.33
CA TRP A 235 21.00 -2.18 -18.68
C TRP A 235 20.85 -0.70 -19.07
N GLY A 236 21.23 0.21 -18.18
CA GLY A 236 21.16 1.66 -18.35
C GLY A 236 20.14 2.31 -17.44
N SER A 237 19.77 3.56 -17.72
CA SER A 237 18.73 4.31 -17.02
C SER A 237 17.51 4.46 -17.90
N ILE A 238 16.35 4.19 -17.36
CA ILE A 238 15.05 4.33 -18.04
C ILE A 238 14.08 5.07 -17.08
N SER A 239 13.19 5.85 -17.65
CA SER A 239 12.10 6.52 -16.93
C SER A 239 10.76 5.97 -17.41
N VAL A 240 9.87 5.69 -16.48
CA VAL A 240 8.49 5.30 -16.74
C VAL A 240 7.58 6.44 -16.32
N GLY A 241 6.77 6.92 -17.21
CA GLY A 241 5.90 8.08 -16.98
C GLY A 241 4.43 7.79 -17.32
N SER A 242 3.62 8.86 -17.31
CA SER A 242 2.16 8.81 -17.52
C SER A 242 1.68 7.96 -18.72
N PRO A 243 2.39 7.88 -19.87
CA PRO A 243 1.92 7.05 -20.98
C PRO A 243 1.89 5.55 -20.72
N TYR A 244 2.58 5.09 -19.65
CA TYR A 244 2.57 3.69 -19.24
C TYR A 244 1.37 3.37 -18.34
N PHE A 245 1.04 4.26 -17.42
CA PHE A 245 -0.01 4.08 -16.41
C PHE A 245 -1.38 4.49 -16.96
#